data_f93400ceab8e287eaf2bae624621f7f6
#
_entry.id   f93400ceab8e287eaf2bae624621f7f6
#
_cell.length_a   1.000
_cell.length_b   1.000
_cell.length_c   1.000
_cell.angle_alpha   90.00
_cell.angle_beta   90.00
_cell.angle_gamma   90.00
#
_symmetry.space_group_name_H-M   'P 1'
#
loop_
_entity.id
_entity.type
_entity.pdbx_description
1 polymer ?
#
loop_
_entity_poly.entity_id
_entity_poly.type
_entity_poly.pdbx_seq_one_letter_code
_entity_poly.pdbx_strand_id
1 'polypeptide(L)'
;MNNQKKILYIISGETGYKKTDEIILRSLGNVRKLNYKSNWNYIDPKLLFNLIWCNTIVVWFASFHAFPVILLNYCFNKRLIIIAGGFDVANVPNINYGAMRWKSRAKLGKWLLSRAHSVIAVSKSNRQEIIENGNVAPKKISLIYNAIPETIITHIIEKKNQVLTIGEINEETYLRKGLDRFIEIAKKMPTIQFIHIGKWTDKKGNPSWEIIDYVKSISPSNIKYVGFVRKNILEKYYSESKVYLQLSRHEAFGVSVVEAISKGCITIVSNEYALPEIVNNYGYTVSSIKETVQKLFRFLSEKETFNKQIRLDKFSLNNRAKSFEKLFNTES
;
A
#
# COMPACT_ATOMS: atom_id res chain seq x y z
N MET A 1 -14.48 20.90 -29.00
CA MET A 1 -13.49 21.43 -28.05
C MET A 1 -13.16 20.32 -27.06
N ASN A 2 -11.93 19.78 -27.09
CA ASN A 2 -11.50 18.78 -26.13
C ASN A 2 -11.46 19.45 -24.76
N ASN A 3 -12.47 19.18 -23.95
CA ASN A 3 -12.55 19.74 -22.59
C ASN A 3 -11.50 19.04 -21.74
N GLN A 4 -10.29 19.59 -21.74
CA GLN A 4 -9.13 19.02 -21.06
C GLN A 4 -9.45 18.86 -19.56
N LYS A 5 -9.35 17.64 -19.03
CA LYS A 5 -9.66 17.32 -17.64
C LYS A 5 -8.78 18.16 -16.71
N LYS A 6 -9.40 18.92 -15.80
CA LYS A 6 -8.71 19.73 -14.77
C LYS A 6 -8.87 19.01 -13.42
N ILE A 7 -7.82 18.37 -12.96
CA ILE A 7 -7.84 17.49 -11.80
C ILE A 7 -7.17 18.16 -10.61
N LEU A 8 -7.89 18.28 -9.50
CA LEU A 8 -7.32 18.65 -8.22
C LEU A 8 -6.97 17.36 -7.44
N TYR A 9 -5.66 17.09 -7.31
CA TYR A 9 -5.15 15.92 -6.62
C TYR A 9 -4.73 16.26 -5.20
N ILE A 10 -5.34 15.61 -4.22
CA ILE A 10 -5.16 15.91 -2.80
C ILE A 10 -4.62 14.69 -2.06
N ILE A 11 -3.52 14.90 -1.35
CA ILE A 11 -2.84 13.87 -0.57
C ILE A 11 -2.47 14.38 0.82
N SER A 12 -2.25 13.44 1.75
CA SER A 12 -1.60 13.69 3.03
C SER A 12 -0.29 12.91 3.09
N GLY A 13 0.82 13.62 3.00
CA GLY A 13 2.17 13.06 2.89
C GLY A 13 2.42 12.32 1.55
N GLU A 14 3.67 12.24 1.15
CA GLU A 14 4.08 11.58 -0.08
C GLU A 14 4.50 10.12 0.15
N THR A 15 4.01 9.23 -0.69
CA THR A 15 4.41 7.82 -0.73
C THR A 15 4.57 7.39 -2.19
N GLY A 16 5.23 6.24 -2.44
CA GLY A 16 5.48 5.75 -3.79
C GLY A 16 4.22 5.62 -4.63
N TYR A 17 3.18 4.98 -4.12
CA TYR A 17 1.91 4.78 -4.83
C TYR A 17 1.15 6.10 -5.12
N LYS A 18 1.24 7.11 -4.25
CA LYS A 18 0.64 8.43 -4.49
C LYS A 18 1.38 9.19 -5.60
N LYS A 19 2.73 9.07 -5.67
CA LYS A 19 3.52 9.61 -6.78
C LYS A 19 3.21 8.91 -8.09
N THR A 20 3.02 7.61 -8.05
CA THR A 20 2.58 6.82 -9.19
C THR A 20 1.23 7.32 -9.74
N ASP A 21 0.26 7.58 -8.85
CA ASP A 21 -1.03 8.13 -9.24
C ASP A 21 -0.92 9.55 -9.79
N GLU A 22 -0.06 10.40 -9.22
CA GLU A 22 0.19 11.73 -9.78
C GLU A 22 0.67 11.66 -11.23
N ILE A 23 1.63 10.76 -11.53
CA ILE A 23 2.14 10.56 -12.89
C ILE A 23 1.00 10.14 -13.83
N ILE A 24 0.20 9.17 -13.41
CA ILE A 24 -0.95 8.68 -14.19
C ILE A 24 -1.98 9.80 -14.42
N LEU A 25 -2.35 10.54 -13.37
CA LEU A 25 -3.34 11.61 -13.50
C LEU A 25 -2.85 12.74 -14.42
N ARG A 26 -1.54 13.05 -14.41
CA ARG A 26 -0.92 14.04 -15.33
C ARG A 26 -0.93 13.58 -16.79
N SER A 27 -0.91 12.29 -17.06
CA SER A 27 -1.08 11.76 -18.43
C SER A 27 -2.53 11.84 -18.93
N LEU A 28 -3.50 11.98 -18.01
CA LEU A 28 -4.92 12.03 -18.31
C LEU A 28 -5.51 13.46 -18.36
N GLY A 29 -4.78 14.46 -17.82
CA GLY A 29 -5.25 15.83 -17.79
C GLY A 29 -4.31 16.80 -17.07
N ASN A 30 -4.74 18.05 -16.93
CA ASN A 30 -4.03 19.04 -16.14
C ASN A 30 -4.25 18.78 -14.65
N VAL A 31 -3.15 18.62 -13.88
CA VAL A 31 -3.20 18.30 -12.46
C VAL A 31 -2.59 19.43 -11.63
N ARG A 32 -3.36 19.90 -10.65
CA ARG A 32 -2.84 20.69 -9.53
C ARG A 32 -2.84 19.81 -8.28
N LYS A 33 -1.73 19.78 -7.55
CA LYS A 33 -1.57 18.97 -6.33
C LYS A 33 -1.59 19.84 -5.08
N LEU A 34 -2.36 19.41 -4.08
CA LEU A 34 -2.27 19.89 -2.70
C LEU A 34 -1.82 18.75 -1.79
N ASN A 35 -0.78 19.01 -1.00
CA ASN A 35 -0.24 18.03 -0.05
C ASN A 35 -0.34 18.59 1.38
N TYR A 36 -1.33 18.09 2.10
CA TYR A 36 -1.56 18.47 3.49
C TYR A 36 -0.73 17.57 4.41
N LYS A 37 0.44 18.02 4.79
CA LYS A 37 1.19 17.39 5.89
C LYS A 37 0.38 17.53 7.19
N SER A 38 0.49 16.59 8.07
CA SER A 38 -0.36 16.30 9.25
C SER A 38 -0.69 17.43 10.26
N ASN A 39 -0.26 18.65 10.03
CA ASN A 39 -0.49 19.79 10.92
C ASN A 39 -1.64 20.67 10.38
N TRP A 40 -2.72 20.66 11.03
CA TRP A 40 -3.93 21.52 11.15
C TRP A 40 -4.13 22.75 10.21
N ASN A 41 -3.24 23.03 9.24
CA ASN A 41 -3.41 24.06 8.24
C ASN A 41 -4.38 23.65 7.12
N TYR A 42 -5.55 23.16 7.52
CA TYR A 42 -6.58 22.74 6.56
C TYR A 42 -7.33 23.92 5.92
N ILE A 43 -7.12 25.14 6.42
CA ILE A 43 -7.63 26.38 5.80
C ILE A 43 -6.51 26.91 4.90
N ASP A 44 -6.42 26.35 3.71
CA ASP A 44 -5.50 26.83 2.68
C ASP A 44 -6.30 27.68 1.67
N PRO A 45 -6.03 28.99 1.57
CA PRO A 45 -6.69 29.84 0.56
C PRO A 45 -6.53 29.28 -0.87
N LYS A 46 -5.44 28.57 -1.14
CA LYS A 46 -5.21 27.91 -2.43
C LYS A 46 -6.28 26.86 -2.74
N LEU A 47 -6.92 26.26 -1.71
CA LEU A 47 -7.97 25.28 -1.92
C LEU A 47 -9.15 25.89 -2.68
N LEU A 48 -9.58 27.09 -2.30
CA LEU A 48 -10.71 27.78 -2.96
C LEU A 48 -10.43 28.04 -4.45
N PHE A 49 -9.26 28.62 -4.76
CA PHE A 49 -8.85 28.86 -6.16
C PHE A 49 -8.74 27.58 -6.98
N ASN A 50 -8.29 26.48 -6.34
CA ASN A 50 -8.18 25.20 -7.04
C ASN A 50 -9.55 24.52 -7.24
N LEU A 51 -10.51 24.72 -6.30
CA LEU A 51 -11.89 24.25 -6.49
C LEU A 51 -12.62 24.99 -7.60
N ILE A 52 -12.39 26.29 -7.75
CA ILE A 52 -12.92 27.06 -8.90
C ILE A 52 -12.34 26.54 -10.19
N TRP A 53 -11.04 26.24 -10.23
CA TRP A 53 -10.32 25.85 -11.44
C TRP A 53 -10.65 24.42 -11.89
N CYS A 54 -10.79 23.45 -10.97
CA CYS A 54 -10.93 22.03 -11.31
C CYS A 54 -12.36 21.66 -11.75
N ASN A 55 -12.48 20.54 -12.46
CA ASN A 55 -13.76 19.87 -12.69
C ASN A 55 -13.83 18.52 -11.94
N THR A 56 -12.70 17.96 -11.56
CA THR A 56 -12.60 16.69 -10.85
C THR A 56 -11.64 16.80 -9.67
N ILE A 57 -12.02 16.25 -8.54
CA ILE A 57 -11.22 16.16 -7.31
C ILE A 57 -10.90 14.70 -7.07
N VAL A 58 -9.62 14.37 -6.87
CA VAL A 58 -9.16 13.04 -6.48
C VAL A 58 -8.44 13.15 -5.14
N VAL A 59 -8.94 12.46 -4.12
CA VAL A 59 -8.40 12.50 -2.74
C VAL A 59 -7.93 11.12 -2.32
N TRP A 60 -6.72 11.00 -1.83
CA TRP A 60 -6.24 9.80 -1.15
C TRP A 60 -6.64 9.83 0.33
N PHE A 61 -7.34 8.79 0.75
CA PHE A 61 -7.90 8.54 2.08
C PHE A 61 -9.10 9.41 2.50
N ALA A 62 -10.13 8.77 2.99
CA ALA A 62 -11.28 9.40 3.66
C ALA A 62 -10.91 9.78 5.11
N SER A 63 -10.12 10.85 5.27
CA SER A 63 -9.50 11.25 6.51
C SER A 63 -9.61 12.77 6.73
N PHE A 64 -9.13 13.30 7.85
CA PHE A 64 -9.30 14.71 8.25
C PHE A 64 -8.93 15.73 7.17
N HIS A 65 -7.88 15.49 6.38
CA HIS A 65 -7.46 16.40 5.30
C HIS A 65 -8.48 16.49 4.13
N ALA A 66 -9.35 15.48 3.99
CA ALA A 66 -10.43 15.50 3.00
C ALA A 66 -11.64 16.33 3.44
N PHE A 67 -11.80 16.57 4.76
CA PHE A 67 -12.97 17.24 5.31
C PHE A 67 -13.19 18.64 4.73
N PRO A 68 -12.22 19.60 4.78
CA PRO A 68 -12.43 20.95 4.25
C PRO A 68 -12.70 20.96 2.74
N VAL A 69 -12.05 20.03 2.01
CA VAL A 69 -12.25 19.87 0.56
C VAL A 69 -13.69 19.51 0.25
N ILE A 70 -14.20 18.50 0.95
CA ILE A 70 -15.56 17.97 0.73
C ILE A 70 -16.60 18.97 1.20
N LEU A 71 -16.36 19.66 2.33
CA LEU A 71 -17.25 20.68 2.83
C LEU A 71 -17.40 21.85 1.84
N LEU A 72 -16.28 22.38 1.34
CA LEU A 72 -16.31 23.45 0.35
C LEU A 72 -16.87 22.98 -0.99
N ASN A 73 -16.69 21.72 -1.36
CA ASN A 73 -17.20 21.18 -2.62
C ASN A 73 -18.75 21.20 -2.71
N TYR A 74 -19.46 21.36 -1.59
CA TYR A 74 -20.90 21.60 -1.63
C TYR A 74 -21.28 22.86 -2.43
N CYS A 75 -20.43 23.90 -2.37
CA CYS A 75 -20.67 25.14 -3.10
C CYS A 75 -20.27 25.03 -4.60
N PHE A 76 -19.34 24.12 -4.93
CA PHE A 76 -18.79 24.02 -6.28
C PHE A 76 -19.28 22.83 -7.09
N ASN A 77 -19.88 21.85 -6.42
CA ASN A 77 -20.44 20.62 -7.00
C ASN A 77 -19.48 19.93 -8.00
N LYS A 78 -18.19 19.85 -7.67
CA LYS A 78 -17.19 19.17 -8.50
C LYS A 78 -17.27 17.67 -8.32
N ARG A 79 -16.94 16.92 -9.35
CA ARG A 79 -16.85 15.47 -9.28
C ARG A 79 -15.79 15.04 -8.26
N LEU A 80 -16.19 14.31 -7.23
CA LEU A 80 -15.34 13.89 -6.13
C LEU A 80 -15.08 12.38 -6.20
N ILE A 81 -13.80 11.99 -6.27
CA ILE A 81 -13.34 10.62 -6.23
C ILE A 81 -12.45 10.44 -4.99
N ILE A 82 -12.75 9.46 -4.15
CA ILE A 82 -11.93 9.13 -2.99
C ILE A 82 -11.25 7.78 -3.22
N ILE A 83 -9.92 7.72 -3.06
CA ILE A 83 -9.17 6.47 -3.08
C ILE A 83 -9.02 6.00 -1.64
N ALA A 84 -9.68 4.90 -1.28
CA ALA A 84 -9.56 4.31 0.05
C ALA A 84 -8.31 3.45 0.11
N GLY A 85 -7.34 3.88 0.92
CA GLY A 85 -6.00 3.28 0.94
C GLY A 85 -5.80 2.20 2.00
N GLY A 86 -6.79 1.91 2.83
CA GLY A 86 -6.77 0.87 3.86
C GLY A 86 -7.01 1.39 5.26
N PHE A 87 -6.09 2.17 5.86
CA PHE A 87 -6.25 2.66 7.23
C PHE A 87 -7.59 3.38 7.46
N ASP A 88 -8.04 4.16 6.51
CA ASP A 88 -9.25 4.96 6.53
C ASP A 88 -10.55 4.14 6.56
N VAL A 89 -10.52 2.89 6.11
CA VAL A 89 -11.67 1.96 6.07
C VAL A 89 -11.49 0.70 6.91
N ALA A 90 -10.28 0.45 7.41
CA ALA A 90 -9.98 -0.73 8.22
C ALA A 90 -10.57 -0.63 9.64
N ASN A 91 -11.00 -1.78 10.15
CA ASN A 91 -11.43 -1.99 11.54
C ASN A 91 -10.85 -3.31 12.03
N VAL A 92 -9.61 -3.30 12.56
CA VAL A 92 -8.89 -4.50 12.99
C VAL A 92 -8.46 -4.36 14.45
N PRO A 93 -9.37 -4.61 15.41
CA PRO A 93 -9.12 -4.41 16.85
C PRO A 93 -7.94 -5.23 17.39
N ASN A 94 -7.77 -6.45 16.92
CA ASN A 94 -6.77 -7.41 17.42
C ASN A 94 -5.32 -6.91 17.30
N ILE A 95 -5.06 -6.01 16.35
CA ILE A 95 -3.76 -5.40 16.12
C ILE A 95 -3.79 -3.89 16.29
N ASN A 96 -4.85 -3.38 16.90
CA ASN A 96 -5.03 -1.95 17.15
C ASN A 96 -4.96 -1.06 15.90
N TYR A 97 -5.44 -1.56 14.72
CA TYR A 97 -5.30 -0.91 13.43
C TYR A 97 -6.63 -0.48 12.81
N GLY A 98 -6.62 0.68 12.13
CA GLY A 98 -7.72 1.20 11.32
C GLY A 98 -8.49 2.35 11.96
N ALA A 99 -8.92 3.31 11.12
CA ALA A 99 -9.66 4.50 11.55
C ALA A 99 -11.09 4.17 11.99
N MET A 100 -11.69 3.11 11.45
CA MET A 100 -13.07 2.72 11.73
C MET A 100 -13.28 2.12 13.13
N ARG A 101 -12.22 1.85 13.87
CA ARG A 101 -12.28 1.46 15.31
C ARG A 101 -12.74 2.57 16.23
N TRP A 102 -12.56 3.82 15.85
CA TRP A 102 -12.85 4.99 16.68
C TRP A 102 -14.18 5.59 16.25
N LYS A 103 -15.17 5.62 17.13
CA LYS A 103 -16.54 6.10 16.82
C LYS A 103 -16.55 7.45 16.07
N SER A 104 -15.76 8.43 16.53
CA SER A 104 -15.68 9.76 15.89
C SER A 104 -15.04 9.71 14.49
N ARG A 105 -13.92 8.99 14.35
CA ARG A 105 -13.25 8.82 13.05
C ARG A 105 -14.10 8.02 12.08
N ALA A 106 -14.77 6.96 12.54
CA ALA A 106 -15.69 6.18 11.74
C ALA A 106 -16.86 7.02 11.24
N LYS A 107 -17.47 7.86 12.12
CA LYS A 107 -18.54 8.78 11.71
C LYS A 107 -18.06 9.75 10.62
N LEU A 108 -16.88 10.36 10.80
CA LEU A 108 -16.28 11.24 9.81
C LEU A 108 -15.99 10.48 8.50
N GLY A 109 -15.29 9.33 8.56
CA GLY A 109 -14.93 8.52 7.39
C GLY A 109 -16.15 8.11 6.56
N LYS A 110 -17.21 7.61 7.23
CA LYS A 110 -18.49 7.27 6.57
C LYS A 110 -19.13 8.49 5.91
N TRP A 111 -19.14 9.63 6.58
CA TRP A 111 -19.67 10.86 6.02
C TRP A 111 -18.87 11.30 4.78
N LEU A 112 -17.52 11.30 4.83
CA LEU A 112 -16.66 11.64 3.70
C LEU A 112 -16.91 10.70 2.49
N LEU A 113 -16.93 9.40 2.74
CA LEU A 113 -17.18 8.39 1.69
C LEU A 113 -18.56 8.52 1.08
N SER A 114 -19.59 8.84 1.87
CA SER A 114 -20.97 9.03 1.36
C SER A 114 -21.08 10.18 0.36
N ARG A 115 -20.20 11.20 0.45
CA ARG A 115 -20.18 12.38 -0.41
C ARG A 115 -19.39 12.15 -1.71
N ALA A 116 -18.62 11.09 -1.79
CA ALA A 116 -17.92 10.75 -3.03
C ALA A 116 -18.91 10.37 -4.14
N HIS A 117 -18.64 10.82 -5.35
CA HIS A 117 -19.32 10.32 -6.56
C HIS A 117 -18.87 8.88 -6.80
N SER A 118 -17.57 8.62 -6.68
CA SER A 118 -16.98 7.29 -6.78
C SER A 118 -15.94 7.07 -5.70
N VAL A 119 -15.84 5.82 -5.21
CA VAL A 119 -14.79 5.39 -4.28
C VAL A 119 -13.94 4.34 -5.00
N ILE A 120 -12.63 4.52 -4.99
CA ILE A 120 -11.69 3.54 -5.55
C ILE A 120 -11.22 2.62 -4.42
N ALA A 121 -11.44 1.33 -4.61
CA ALA A 121 -10.86 0.26 -3.83
C ALA A 121 -9.58 -0.23 -4.50
N VAL A 122 -8.51 -0.45 -3.72
CA VAL A 122 -7.21 -0.90 -4.24
C VAL A 122 -7.06 -2.43 -4.29
N SER A 123 -8.00 -3.16 -3.72
CA SER A 123 -8.12 -4.64 -3.76
C SER A 123 -9.56 -5.08 -3.52
N LYS A 124 -9.87 -6.35 -3.75
CA LYS A 124 -11.18 -6.92 -3.41
C LYS A 124 -11.42 -6.92 -1.90
N SER A 125 -10.40 -7.25 -1.11
CA SER A 125 -10.48 -7.18 0.34
C SER A 125 -10.75 -5.74 0.81
N ASN A 126 -10.03 -4.76 0.28
CA ASN A 126 -10.28 -3.36 0.59
C ASN A 126 -11.68 -2.88 0.13
N ARG A 127 -12.17 -3.40 -1.01
CA ARG A 127 -13.54 -3.15 -1.46
C ARG A 127 -14.58 -3.63 -0.44
N GLN A 128 -14.35 -4.80 0.15
CA GLN A 128 -15.22 -5.35 1.20
C GLN A 128 -15.21 -4.47 2.45
N GLU A 129 -14.04 -4.00 2.89
CA GLU A 129 -13.92 -3.05 4.01
C GLU A 129 -14.66 -1.73 3.73
N ILE A 130 -14.61 -1.20 2.50
CA ILE A 130 -15.35 0.00 2.10
C ILE A 130 -16.87 -0.22 2.22
N ILE A 131 -17.36 -1.38 1.84
CA ILE A 131 -18.79 -1.74 1.94
C ILE A 131 -19.19 -1.87 3.41
N GLU A 132 -18.50 -2.72 4.17
CA GLU A 132 -18.87 -3.09 5.54
C GLU A 132 -18.61 -1.98 6.54
N ASN A 133 -17.41 -1.45 6.56
CA ASN A 133 -16.98 -0.46 7.52
C ASN A 133 -17.32 0.97 7.07
N GLY A 134 -17.18 1.25 5.77
CA GLY A 134 -17.44 2.56 5.17
C GLY A 134 -18.91 2.84 4.89
N ASN A 135 -19.74 1.81 4.85
CA ASN A 135 -21.17 1.85 4.47
C ASN A 135 -21.40 2.50 3.09
N VAL A 136 -20.59 2.11 2.11
CA VAL A 136 -20.68 2.61 0.73
C VAL A 136 -21.39 1.60 -0.15
N ALA A 137 -22.36 2.06 -0.93
CA ALA A 137 -23.09 1.20 -1.86
C ALA A 137 -22.14 0.61 -2.92
N PRO A 138 -22.21 -0.72 -3.21
CA PRO A 138 -21.30 -1.40 -4.14
C PRO A 138 -21.20 -0.76 -5.54
N LYS A 139 -22.27 -0.13 -6.02
CA LYS A 139 -22.32 0.57 -7.31
C LYS A 139 -21.44 1.82 -7.37
N LYS A 140 -21.10 2.43 -6.24
CA LYS A 140 -20.19 3.59 -6.13
C LYS A 140 -18.73 3.18 -6.06
N ILE A 141 -18.40 1.88 -5.96
CA ILE A 141 -17.04 1.41 -5.71
C ILE A 141 -16.44 0.82 -6.99
N SER A 142 -15.35 1.42 -7.44
CA SER A 142 -14.54 0.92 -8.54
C SER A 142 -13.30 0.22 -8.01
N LEU A 143 -13.05 -1.02 -8.45
CA LEU A 143 -11.84 -1.76 -8.10
C LEU A 143 -10.72 -1.37 -9.07
N ILE A 144 -9.71 -0.66 -8.59
CA ILE A 144 -8.55 -0.22 -9.37
C ILE A 144 -7.28 -0.51 -8.56
N TYR A 145 -6.57 -1.58 -8.93
CA TYR A 145 -5.34 -2.01 -8.24
C TYR A 145 -4.25 -0.94 -8.30
N ASN A 146 -3.44 -0.86 -7.25
CA ASN A 146 -2.23 -0.04 -7.28
C ASN A 146 -1.26 -0.56 -8.34
N ALA A 147 -0.45 0.35 -8.89
CA ALA A 147 0.51 0.02 -9.94
C ALA A 147 1.95 0.18 -9.45
N ILE A 148 2.85 -0.57 -10.07
CA ILE A 148 4.29 -0.43 -9.97
C ILE A 148 4.89 -0.01 -11.32
N PRO A 149 6.02 0.73 -11.34
CA PRO A 149 6.63 1.19 -12.59
C PRO A 149 7.10 0.06 -13.50
N GLU A 150 7.67 -1.00 -12.92
CA GLU A 150 8.20 -2.14 -13.67
C GLU A 150 7.35 -3.39 -13.46
N THR A 151 6.88 -3.98 -14.55
CA THR A 151 6.00 -5.15 -14.53
C THR A 151 6.57 -6.34 -15.31
N ILE A 152 7.79 -6.22 -15.85
CA ILE A 152 8.46 -7.27 -16.62
C ILE A 152 9.80 -7.58 -15.96
N ILE A 153 10.06 -8.87 -15.73
CA ILE A 153 11.36 -9.36 -15.26
C ILE A 153 12.29 -9.44 -16.47
N THR A 154 13.33 -8.62 -16.50
CA THR A 154 14.27 -8.54 -17.62
C THR A 154 15.59 -9.26 -17.39
N HIS A 155 15.99 -9.50 -16.13
CA HIS A 155 17.26 -10.11 -15.80
C HIS A 155 17.13 -11.13 -14.68
N ILE A 156 17.66 -12.33 -14.89
CA ILE A 156 17.81 -13.35 -13.86
C ILE A 156 19.21 -13.16 -13.27
N ILE A 157 19.26 -12.56 -12.08
CA ILE A 157 20.48 -12.51 -11.27
C ILE A 157 20.48 -13.75 -10.38
N GLU A 158 21.63 -14.36 -10.18
CA GLU A 158 21.77 -15.44 -9.21
C GLU A 158 21.33 -14.96 -7.82
N LYS A 159 20.33 -15.63 -7.27
CA LYS A 159 19.71 -15.24 -6.01
C LYS A 159 20.49 -15.80 -4.82
N LYS A 160 20.75 -14.95 -3.83
CA LYS A 160 21.30 -15.36 -2.54
C LYS A 160 20.24 -16.11 -1.72
N ASN A 161 20.64 -17.16 -1.02
CA ASN A 161 19.78 -17.89 -0.09
C ASN A 161 19.49 -17.03 1.17
N GLN A 162 18.71 -15.99 0.96
CA GLN A 162 18.28 -15.03 2.01
C GLN A 162 16.80 -14.71 1.89
N VAL A 163 16.20 -14.35 3.02
CA VAL A 163 14.78 -14.00 3.16
C VAL A 163 14.67 -12.50 3.41
N LEU A 164 13.98 -11.79 2.52
CA LEU A 164 13.75 -10.35 2.62
C LEU A 164 12.33 -10.06 3.11
N THR A 165 12.18 -9.08 3.99
CA THR A 165 10.90 -8.41 4.29
C THR A 165 11.07 -6.91 4.29
N ILE A 166 10.00 -6.18 3.94
CA ILE A 166 10.01 -4.72 3.85
C ILE A 166 8.82 -4.12 4.59
N GLY A 167 9.10 -3.16 5.45
CA GLY A 167 8.07 -2.43 6.16
C GLY A 167 8.64 -1.43 7.16
N GLU A 168 7.91 -0.37 7.41
CA GLU A 168 8.21 0.52 8.52
C GLU A 168 7.96 -0.19 9.84
N ILE A 169 8.83 0.03 10.83
CA ILE A 169 8.67 -0.48 12.20
C ILE A 169 8.34 0.67 13.13
N ASN A 170 7.19 0.57 13.77
CA ASN A 170 6.76 1.33 14.92
C ASN A 170 5.81 0.45 15.74
N GLU A 171 5.31 0.93 16.86
CA GLU A 171 4.41 0.16 17.73
C GLU A 171 3.17 -0.38 17.00
N GLU A 172 2.62 0.37 16.04
CA GLU A 172 1.45 -0.05 15.25
C GLU A 172 1.83 -1.09 14.18
N THR A 173 2.93 -0.84 13.47
CA THR A 173 3.32 -1.66 12.32
C THR A 173 4.01 -2.95 12.71
N TYR A 174 4.58 -3.06 13.91
CA TYR A 174 5.27 -4.27 14.40
C TYR A 174 4.40 -5.52 14.27
N LEU A 175 3.20 -5.50 14.87
CA LEU A 175 2.27 -6.62 14.75
C LEU A 175 1.57 -6.65 13.39
N ARG A 176 1.17 -5.49 12.88
CA ARG A 176 0.45 -5.41 11.62
C ARG A 176 1.24 -5.97 10.45
N LYS A 177 2.54 -5.66 10.37
CA LYS A 177 3.44 -6.16 9.33
C LYS A 177 3.97 -7.58 9.59
N GLY A 178 3.63 -8.18 10.75
CA GLY A 178 4.02 -9.53 11.11
C GLY A 178 5.50 -9.67 11.41
N LEU A 179 6.15 -8.62 11.94
CA LEU A 179 7.56 -8.67 12.29
C LEU A 179 7.83 -9.66 13.43
N ASP A 180 6.90 -9.79 14.37
CA ASP A 180 6.93 -10.83 15.41
C ASP A 180 6.98 -12.25 14.82
N ARG A 181 6.16 -12.53 13.80
CA ARG A 181 6.16 -13.80 13.06
C ARG A 181 7.47 -14.00 12.30
N PHE A 182 8.00 -12.93 11.69
CA PHE A 182 9.28 -12.97 10.98
C PHE A 182 10.46 -13.33 11.91
N ILE A 183 10.50 -12.73 13.11
CA ILE A 183 11.49 -13.01 14.14
C ILE A 183 11.38 -14.47 14.61
N GLU A 184 10.15 -14.95 14.86
CA GLU A 184 9.93 -16.35 15.29
C GLU A 184 10.44 -17.35 14.23
N ILE A 185 10.22 -17.09 12.95
CA ILE A 185 10.70 -17.92 11.87
C ILE A 185 12.22 -17.89 11.78
N ALA A 186 12.83 -16.72 11.92
CA ALA A 186 14.29 -16.60 11.90
C ALA A 186 14.96 -17.38 13.02
N LYS A 187 14.35 -17.43 14.24
CA LYS A 187 14.82 -18.27 15.35
C LYS A 187 14.80 -19.77 15.00
N LYS A 188 13.86 -20.22 14.18
CA LYS A 188 13.73 -21.62 13.74
C LYS A 188 14.66 -21.97 12.57
N MET A 189 15.31 -21.00 11.96
CA MET A 189 16.16 -21.16 10.78
C MET A 189 17.52 -20.42 10.97
N PRO A 190 18.34 -20.79 11.96
CA PRO A 190 19.51 -20.00 12.38
C PRO A 190 20.62 -19.90 11.32
N THR A 191 20.66 -20.81 10.35
CA THR A 191 21.66 -20.82 9.26
C THR A 191 21.26 -19.94 8.06
N ILE A 192 20.02 -19.44 8.03
CA ILE A 192 19.52 -18.62 6.94
C ILE A 192 19.60 -17.13 7.32
N GLN A 193 20.07 -16.31 6.39
CA GLN A 193 20.09 -14.86 6.56
C GLN A 193 18.70 -14.28 6.32
N PHE A 194 18.19 -13.56 7.31
CA PHE A 194 16.97 -12.76 7.22
C PHE A 194 17.33 -11.28 7.13
N ILE A 195 16.61 -10.52 6.30
CA ILE A 195 16.86 -9.10 6.07
C ILE A 195 15.56 -8.33 6.23
N HIS A 196 15.57 -7.33 7.09
CA HIS A 196 14.48 -6.37 7.22
C HIS A 196 14.93 -4.99 6.74
N ILE A 197 14.13 -4.36 5.87
CA ILE A 197 14.34 -3.02 5.35
C ILE A 197 13.13 -2.14 5.64
N GLY A 198 13.36 -0.98 6.26
CA GLY A 198 12.30 -0.02 6.53
C GLY A 198 12.71 1.05 7.52
N LYS A 199 11.92 2.12 7.61
CA LYS A 199 12.12 3.15 8.63
C LYS A 199 11.77 2.61 10.01
N TRP A 200 12.36 3.22 11.02
CA TRP A 200 12.03 2.99 12.42
C TRP A 200 11.55 4.30 13.01
N THR A 201 10.30 4.35 13.41
CA THR A 201 9.63 5.59 13.77
C THR A 201 8.82 5.47 15.05
N ASP A 202 8.61 6.58 15.74
CA ASP A 202 7.61 6.72 16.78
C ASP A 202 6.19 6.80 16.16
N LYS A 203 5.16 6.91 17.02
CA LYS A 203 3.75 7.09 16.59
C LYS A 203 3.51 8.36 15.77
N LYS A 204 4.40 9.35 15.85
CA LYS A 204 4.32 10.61 15.10
C LYS A 204 5.07 10.56 13.78
N GLY A 205 5.79 9.44 13.52
CA GLY A 205 6.60 9.25 12.30
C GLY A 205 8.01 9.83 12.39
N ASN A 206 8.46 10.25 13.60
CA ASN A 206 9.86 10.65 13.82
C ASN A 206 10.75 9.42 13.96
N PRO A 207 12.04 9.48 13.61
CA PRO A 207 12.97 8.40 13.89
C PRO A 207 12.93 7.98 15.37
N SER A 208 12.81 6.68 15.66
CA SER A 208 12.79 6.14 17.02
C SER A 208 13.81 5.01 17.16
N TRP A 209 14.74 5.17 18.09
CA TRP A 209 15.73 4.15 18.45
C TRP A 209 15.16 3.14 19.43
N GLU A 210 14.24 3.53 20.31
CA GLU A 210 13.65 2.66 21.33
C GLU A 210 12.99 1.41 20.73
N ILE A 211 12.17 1.59 19.69
CA ILE A 211 11.50 0.46 19.06
C ILE A 211 12.48 -0.49 18.39
N ILE A 212 13.55 0.02 17.77
CA ILE A 212 14.52 -0.86 17.12
C ILE A 212 15.42 -1.57 18.13
N ASP A 213 15.78 -0.92 19.24
CA ASP A 213 16.57 -1.53 20.29
C ASP A 213 15.78 -2.66 20.96
N TYR A 214 14.49 -2.43 21.23
CA TYR A 214 13.59 -3.49 21.67
C TYR A 214 13.51 -4.65 20.66
N VAL A 215 13.27 -4.35 19.40
CA VAL A 215 13.16 -5.38 18.34
C VAL A 215 14.46 -6.16 18.21
N LYS A 216 15.61 -5.50 18.24
CA LYS A 216 16.94 -6.16 18.19
C LYS A 216 17.18 -7.05 19.40
N SER A 217 16.79 -6.62 20.60
CA SER A 217 17.01 -7.40 21.84
C SER A 217 16.29 -8.75 21.85
N ILE A 218 15.16 -8.87 21.15
CA ILE A 218 14.37 -10.10 21.05
C ILE A 218 14.67 -10.92 19.80
N SER A 219 15.50 -10.40 18.90
CA SER A 219 15.82 -11.01 17.60
C SER A 219 17.02 -11.91 17.66
N PRO A 220 17.06 -13.00 16.87
CA PRO A 220 18.27 -13.80 16.70
C PRO A 220 19.30 -13.07 15.81
N SER A 221 20.57 -13.49 15.93
CA SER A 221 21.70 -12.85 15.22
C SER A 221 21.65 -12.94 13.69
N ASN A 222 20.88 -13.88 13.15
CA ASN A 222 20.71 -14.06 11.72
C ASN A 222 19.71 -13.08 11.06
N ILE A 223 19.18 -12.10 11.82
CA ILE A 223 18.39 -11.00 11.23
C ILE A 223 19.25 -9.74 11.08
N LYS A 224 19.36 -9.22 9.88
CA LYS A 224 19.95 -7.93 9.56
C LYS A 224 18.89 -6.86 9.42
N TYR A 225 18.88 -5.87 10.31
CA TYR A 225 18.05 -4.67 10.23
C TYR A 225 18.82 -3.56 9.49
N VAL A 226 18.41 -3.26 8.26
CA VAL A 226 19.14 -2.33 7.37
C VAL A 226 18.72 -0.88 7.59
N GLY A 227 17.48 -0.66 8.02
CA GLY A 227 16.91 0.68 8.10
C GLY A 227 16.34 1.15 6.77
N PHE A 228 16.16 2.48 6.63
CA PHE A 228 15.68 3.08 5.39
C PHE A 228 16.79 3.13 4.34
N VAL A 229 16.48 2.70 3.14
CA VAL A 229 17.40 2.78 1.98
C VAL A 229 16.75 3.52 0.81
N ARG A 230 17.56 4.08 -0.08
CA ARG A 230 17.10 4.68 -1.33
C ARG A 230 16.59 3.58 -2.29
N LYS A 231 15.75 3.97 -3.24
CA LYS A 231 15.07 3.06 -4.17
C LYS A 231 16.03 2.11 -4.90
N ASN A 232 17.13 2.62 -5.44
CA ASN A 232 18.13 1.80 -6.15
C ASN A 232 18.75 0.72 -5.27
N ILE A 233 19.00 1.01 -4.00
CA ILE A 233 19.51 0.03 -3.03
C ILE A 233 18.43 -1.00 -2.66
N LEU A 234 17.18 -0.54 -2.51
CA LEU A 234 16.04 -1.42 -2.26
C LEU A 234 15.84 -2.41 -3.41
N GLU A 235 15.91 -1.95 -4.66
CA GLU A 235 15.82 -2.78 -5.85
C GLU A 235 16.92 -3.84 -5.90
N LYS A 236 18.15 -3.50 -5.47
CA LYS A 236 19.25 -4.46 -5.34
C LYS A 236 18.90 -5.57 -4.34
N TYR A 237 18.36 -5.24 -3.16
CA TYR A 237 17.95 -6.26 -2.17
C TYR A 237 16.85 -7.18 -2.72
N TYR A 238 15.85 -6.65 -3.41
CA TYR A 238 14.85 -7.49 -4.08
C TYR A 238 15.50 -8.41 -5.12
N SER A 239 16.39 -7.87 -5.96
CA SER A 239 17.04 -8.64 -7.02
C SER A 239 17.96 -9.75 -6.47
N GLU A 240 18.63 -9.51 -5.36
CA GLU A 240 19.55 -10.47 -4.73
C GLU A 240 18.86 -11.50 -3.85
N SER A 241 17.65 -11.21 -3.33
CA SER A 241 16.99 -12.11 -2.38
C SER A 241 16.21 -13.21 -3.08
N LYS A 242 16.41 -14.47 -2.66
CA LYS A 242 15.68 -15.61 -3.21
C LYS A 242 14.22 -15.60 -2.79
N VAL A 243 13.96 -15.30 -1.52
CA VAL A 243 12.61 -15.28 -0.96
C VAL A 243 12.25 -13.90 -0.44
N TYR A 244 11.03 -13.47 -0.75
CA TYR A 244 10.37 -12.34 -0.10
C TYR A 244 9.25 -12.85 0.81
N LEU A 245 9.25 -12.45 2.07
CA LEU A 245 8.31 -12.90 3.08
C LEU A 245 7.50 -11.74 3.65
N GLN A 246 6.18 -11.75 3.50
CA GLN A 246 5.27 -10.74 4.03
C GLN A 246 4.17 -11.38 4.87
N LEU A 247 4.33 -11.39 6.19
CA LEU A 247 3.40 -12.05 7.12
C LEU A 247 2.44 -11.07 7.81
N SER A 248 2.04 -10.03 7.09
CA SER A 248 1.16 -8.98 7.62
C SER A 248 -0.20 -9.54 8.04
N ARG A 249 -0.71 -9.04 9.16
CA ARG A 249 -2.07 -9.31 9.64
C ARG A 249 -3.12 -8.40 8.98
N HIS A 250 -2.68 -7.35 8.30
CA HIS A 250 -3.54 -6.52 7.47
C HIS A 250 -2.72 -5.80 6.39
N GLU A 251 -3.17 -5.91 5.16
CA GLU A 251 -2.73 -5.12 4.01
C GLU A 251 -3.93 -4.79 3.13
N ALA A 252 -4.06 -3.52 2.76
CA ALA A 252 -5.07 -3.12 1.79
C ALA A 252 -4.68 -3.49 0.35
N PHE A 253 -3.36 -3.64 0.08
CA PHE A 253 -2.84 -4.06 -1.22
C PHE A 253 -1.54 -4.86 -1.10
N GLY A 254 -0.45 -4.26 -0.59
CA GLY A 254 0.85 -4.89 -0.53
C GLY A 254 1.73 -4.56 -1.74
N VAL A 255 2.03 -3.28 -1.96
CA VAL A 255 2.90 -2.81 -3.07
C VAL A 255 4.24 -3.53 -3.07
N SER A 256 4.86 -3.71 -1.91
CA SER A 256 6.14 -4.42 -1.75
C SER A 256 6.11 -5.89 -2.20
N VAL A 257 4.93 -6.53 -2.11
CA VAL A 257 4.72 -7.90 -2.65
C VAL A 257 4.83 -7.89 -4.17
N VAL A 258 4.16 -6.94 -4.82
CA VAL A 258 4.21 -6.82 -6.29
C VAL A 258 5.62 -6.46 -6.76
N GLU A 259 6.31 -5.56 -6.05
CA GLU A 259 7.71 -5.22 -6.32
C GLU A 259 8.62 -6.45 -6.19
N ALA A 260 8.45 -7.27 -5.15
CA ALA A 260 9.23 -8.49 -4.97
C ALA A 260 9.00 -9.50 -6.10
N ILE A 261 7.76 -9.70 -6.51
CA ILE A 261 7.40 -10.56 -7.65
C ILE A 261 8.06 -10.03 -8.93
N SER A 262 8.00 -8.72 -9.18
CA SER A 262 8.59 -8.08 -10.36
C SER A 262 10.11 -8.20 -10.43
N LYS A 263 10.77 -8.47 -9.30
CA LYS A 263 12.22 -8.71 -9.21
C LYS A 263 12.57 -10.21 -9.08
N GLY A 264 11.61 -11.10 -9.32
CA GLY A 264 11.81 -12.54 -9.34
C GLY A 264 12.05 -13.19 -7.98
N CYS A 265 11.58 -12.58 -6.88
CA CYS A 265 11.58 -13.26 -5.58
C CYS A 265 10.50 -14.35 -5.55
N ILE A 266 10.81 -15.49 -4.93
CA ILE A 266 9.79 -16.43 -4.48
C ILE A 266 9.03 -15.75 -3.36
N THR A 267 7.78 -15.38 -3.61
CA THR A 267 7.01 -14.55 -2.67
C THR A 267 6.09 -15.41 -1.83
N ILE A 268 6.25 -15.35 -0.50
CA ILE A 268 5.43 -16.06 0.48
C ILE A 268 4.71 -15.01 1.34
N VAL A 269 3.39 -15.09 1.43
CA VAL A 269 2.58 -14.13 2.17
C VAL A 269 1.61 -14.81 3.12
N SER A 270 1.17 -14.11 4.17
CA SER A 270 0.08 -14.59 5.02
C SER A 270 -1.23 -14.67 4.25
N ASN A 271 -2.10 -15.59 4.64
CA ASN A 271 -3.45 -15.76 4.08
C ASN A 271 -4.42 -14.73 4.71
N GLU A 272 -4.05 -13.44 4.63
CA GLU A 272 -4.75 -12.34 5.29
C GLU A 272 -5.08 -11.21 4.30
N TYR A 273 -6.32 -10.72 4.35
CA TYR A 273 -6.82 -9.55 3.60
C TYR A 273 -6.47 -9.58 2.10
N ALA A 274 -5.76 -8.56 1.60
CA ALA A 274 -5.45 -8.45 0.17
C ALA A 274 -4.32 -9.37 -0.30
N LEU A 275 -3.49 -9.89 0.58
CA LEU A 275 -2.26 -10.60 0.21
C LEU A 275 -2.49 -11.85 -0.66
N PRO A 276 -3.49 -12.74 -0.39
CA PRO A 276 -3.78 -13.88 -1.25
C PRO A 276 -4.19 -13.46 -2.67
N GLU A 277 -4.98 -12.39 -2.78
CA GLU A 277 -5.43 -11.86 -4.07
C GLU A 277 -4.27 -11.27 -4.89
N ILE A 278 -3.32 -10.62 -4.22
CA ILE A 278 -2.18 -9.97 -4.87
C ILE A 278 -1.16 -11.00 -5.31
N VAL A 279 -0.82 -11.96 -4.44
CA VAL A 279 0.16 -12.99 -4.78
C VAL A 279 -0.38 -14.00 -5.79
N ASN A 280 -1.66 -14.38 -5.70
CA ASN A 280 -2.36 -15.28 -6.62
C ASN A 280 -1.44 -16.40 -7.18
N ASN A 281 -1.27 -16.46 -8.50
CA ASN A 281 -0.43 -17.46 -9.18
C ASN A 281 1.08 -17.09 -9.21
N TYR A 282 1.48 -15.98 -8.57
CA TYR A 282 2.85 -15.47 -8.57
C TYR A 282 3.65 -15.82 -7.32
N GLY A 283 3.05 -16.54 -6.37
CA GLY A 283 3.71 -16.90 -5.12
C GLY A 283 2.83 -17.82 -4.27
N TYR A 284 3.06 -17.79 -2.97
CA TYR A 284 2.47 -18.75 -2.03
C TYR A 284 1.83 -18.05 -0.84
N THR A 285 0.70 -18.57 -0.38
CA THR A 285 0.06 -18.17 0.87
C THR A 285 0.40 -19.16 1.98
N VAL A 286 0.45 -18.67 3.21
CA VAL A 286 0.67 -19.46 4.43
C VAL A 286 -0.27 -19.02 5.55
N SER A 287 -0.70 -19.98 6.36
CA SER A 287 -1.61 -19.73 7.49
C SER A 287 -0.95 -19.97 8.85
N SER A 288 0.27 -20.50 8.90
CA SER A 288 0.98 -20.78 10.15
C SER A 288 2.49 -20.63 10.02
N ILE A 289 3.16 -20.43 11.16
CA ILE A 289 4.64 -20.42 11.26
C ILE A 289 5.22 -21.76 10.77
N LYS A 290 4.62 -22.89 11.17
CA LYS A 290 5.08 -24.22 10.74
C LYS A 290 5.08 -24.37 9.22
N GLU A 291 3.98 -24.01 8.59
CA GLU A 291 3.85 -24.04 7.12
C GLU A 291 4.86 -23.11 6.45
N THR A 292 5.06 -21.91 7.01
CA THR A 292 6.05 -20.95 6.49
C THR A 292 7.46 -21.52 6.51
N VAL A 293 7.87 -22.11 7.63
CA VAL A 293 9.20 -22.74 7.78
C VAL A 293 9.37 -23.88 6.79
N GLN A 294 8.38 -24.74 6.61
CA GLN A 294 8.42 -25.85 5.63
C GLN A 294 8.61 -25.34 4.20
N LYS A 295 7.85 -24.31 3.78
CA LYS A 295 8.00 -23.70 2.45
C LYS A 295 9.37 -23.03 2.29
N LEU A 296 9.85 -22.32 3.31
CA LEU A 296 11.17 -21.69 3.28
C LEU A 296 12.29 -22.74 3.12
N PHE A 297 12.26 -23.82 3.90
CA PHE A 297 13.23 -24.92 3.74
C PHE A 297 13.24 -25.47 2.33
N ARG A 298 12.06 -25.78 1.78
CA ARG A 298 11.94 -26.27 0.42
C ARG A 298 12.58 -25.30 -0.58
N PHE A 299 12.15 -24.05 -0.61
CA PHE A 299 12.62 -23.11 -1.62
C PHE A 299 14.08 -22.67 -1.46
N LEU A 300 14.62 -22.66 -0.24
CA LEU A 300 16.01 -22.28 0.00
C LEU A 300 16.99 -23.45 -0.28
N SER A 301 16.54 -24.71 -0.15
CA SER A 301 17.35 -25.89 -0.47
C SER A 301 17.31 -26.28 -1.96
N GLU A 302 16.21 -26.01 -2.65
CA GLU A 302 16.08 -26.34 -4.08
C GLU A 302 16.84 -25.32 -4.94
N LYS A 303 17.51 -25.80 -6.01
CA LYS A 303 18.13 -24.93 -7.04
C LYS A 303 17.08 -24.30 -7.97
N GLU A 304 15.78 -24.39 -7.61
CA GLU A 304 14.73 -23.79 -8.41
C GLU A 304 14.90 -22.27 -8.48
N THR A 305 15.26 -21.80 -9.65
CA THR A 305 15.10 -20.41 -10.04
C THR A 305 13.70 -20.25 -10.64
N PHE A 306 12.97 -19.21 -10.25
CA PHE A 306 11.71 -18.84 -10.89
C PHE A 306 12.02 -18.37 -12.33
N ASN A 307 12.12 -19.34 -13.27
CA ASN A 307 12.46 -19.10 -14.68
C ASN A 307 11.24 -18.75 -15.55
N LYS A 308 10.11 -18.38 -14.95
CA LYS A 308 8.95 -17.91 -15.72
C LYS A 308 9.04 -16.41 -15.92
N GLN A 309 8.98 -15.98 -17.18
CA GLN A 309 8.71 -14.59 -17.50
C GLN A 309 7.34 -14.22 -16.92
N ILE A 310 7.35 -13.50 -15.80
CA ILE A 310 6.13 -13.08 -15.10
C ILE A 310 5.71 -11.74 -15.68
N ARG A 311 4.51 -11.70 -16.24
CA ARG A 311 3.85 -10.46 -16.66
C ARG A 311 2.86 -10.02 -15.58
N LEU A 312 3.10 -8.84 -15.04
CA LEU A 312 2.24 -8.23 -14.03
C LEU A 312 1.34 -7.14 -14.63
N ASP A 313 0.77 -7.41 -15.80
CA ASP A 313 -0.02 -6.42 -16.55
C ASP A 313 -1.14 -5.81 -15.72
N LYS A 314 -1.75 -6.62 -14.83
CA LYS A 314 -2.78 -6.19 -13.86
C LYS A 314 -2.32 -5.04 -12.97
N PHE A 315 -1.04 -4.98 -12.64
CA PHE A 315 -0.43 -3.99 -11.74
C PHE A 315 0.43 -2.97 -12.50
N SER A 316 0.27 -2.87 -13.81
CA SER A 316 1.01 -1.92 -14.64
C SER A 316 0.44 -0.51 -14.55
N LEU A 317 1.31 0.49 -14.79
CA LEU A 317 0.90 1.89 -14.91
C LEU A 317 -0.18 2.07 -15.98
N ASN A 318 -0.01 1.40 -17.11
CA ASN A 318 -0.95 1.49 -18.24
C ASN A 318 -2.34 0.95 -17.86
N ASN A 319 -2.41 -0.20 -17.19
CA ASN A 319 -3.70 -0.76 -16.76
C ASN A 319 -4.41 0.13 -15.73
N ARG A 320 -3.65 0.70 -14.78
CA ARG A 320 -4.21 1.65 -13.81
C ARG A 320 -4.66 2.95 -14.49
N ALA A 321 -3.89 3.47 -15.46
CA ALA A 321 -4.27 4.64 -16.25
C ALA A 321 -5.56 4.42 -17.05
N LYS A 322 -5.68 3.30 -17.77
CA LYS A 322 -6.91 2.91 -18.47
C LYS A 322 -8.11 2.80 -17.52
N SER A 323 -7.89 2.30 -16.30
CA SER A 323 -8.96 2.19 -15.31
C SER A 323 -9.43 3.55 -14.79
N PHE A 324 -8.50 4.49 -14.56
CA PHE A 324 -8.85 5.88 -14.26
C PHE A 324 -9.57 6.57 -15.43
N GLU A 325 -9.08 6.37 -16.66
CA GLU A 325 -9.71 6.94 -17.86
C GLU A 325 -11.15 6.45 -18.02
N LYS A 326 -11.37 5.14 -17.88
CA LYS A 326 -12.71 4.55 -17.88
C LYS A 326 -13.58 5.18 -16.79
N LEU A 327 -13.08 5.25 -15.54
CA LEU A 327 -13.82 5.88 -14.45
C LEU A 327 -14.19 7.32 -14.76
N PHE A 328 -13.29 8.11 -15.35
CA PHE A 328 -13.56 9.48 -15.70
C PHE A 328 -14.57 9.65 -16.84
N ASN A 329 -14.74 8.65 -17.70
CA ASN A 329 -15.62 8.71 -18.89
C ASN A 329 -17.02 8.10 -18.62
N THR A 330 -17.19 7.24 -17.63
CA THR A 330 -18.45 6.50 -17.37
C THR A 330 -19.55 7.31 -16.70
N GLU A 331 -19.31 8.56 -16.32
CA GLU A 331 -20.27 9.38 -15.56
C GLU A 331 -20.29 10.86 -16.05
N SER A 332 -20.10 11.07 -17.34
CA SER A 332 -20.33 12.39 -17.98
C SER A 332 -21.78 12.53 -18.45
#